data_b3f17daf776b351e13acd3e410f6b175
#
_entry.id   b3f17daf776b351e13acd3e410f6b175
#
_cell.length_a   1.000
_cell.length_b   1.000
_cell.length_c   1.000
_cell.angle_alpha   90.00
_cell.angle_beta   90.00
_cell.angle_gamma   90.00
#
_symmetry.space_group_name_H-M   'P 1'
#
loop_
_entity.id
_entity.type
_entity.pdbx_description
1 polymer ?
#
loop_
_entity_poly.entity_id
_entity_poly.type
_entity_poly.pdbx_seq_one_letter_code
_entity_poly.pdbx_strand_id
1 'polypeptide(L)'
;MDSKKIMFYISSLAKAGAQRVIINLAESLLAKGHQVTIVTTAIVENEYELPNGAERIISDIQDGEITSNRIANLKNRYLKLRNIWKAEQPDVIISFIGKNNFMAILTAWGLNIPVVTSVRGDPKEEYYNKLTKILAKTLMGKSAGIVLQTPDARDYFPKWMHKKAIILNNPLNPAFIGEYYEGEREEEIVSVGRIDSNKNQKLIIDAFYKIANEVPEIKLVLYGDGEDREKLMDYVKRSPYAERIFFPGAVSNVKERIQKSKLFVLSSNTEGMPNALMEALALGIPCVSTDCPCGGPRMLMEGKENGILVPVGDVDTMAEAMRTILKDEELWLKYSKNAYKITEELKPSIINDKWEQYLYSIMRN
;
A
#
# COMPACT_ATOMS: atom_id res chain seq x y z
N MET A 1 17.90 -24.24 -2.42
CA MET A 1 16.92 -24.47 -1.33
C MET A 1 15.83 -25.37 -1.89
N ASP A 2 15.17 -26.20 -1.04
CA ASP A 2 14.09 -27.05 -1.53
C ASP A 2 12.90 -26.23 -2.01
N SER A 3 12.29 -26.64 -3.13
CA SER A 3 11.07 -26.04 -3.65
C SER A 3 9.95 -26.14 -2.59
N LYS A 4 9.21 -25.05 -2.39
CA LYS A 4 8.09 -24.96 -1.44
C LYS A 4 6.81 -24.62 -2.18
N LYS A 5 5.68 -25.16 -1.68
CA LYS A 5 4.35 -24.82 -2.17
C LYS A 5 3.76 -23.70 -1.32
N ILE A 6 3.67 -22.52 -1.88
CA ILE A 6 3.27 -21.29 -1.18
C ILE A 6 1.92 -20.83 -1.72
N MET A 7 0.95 -20.63 -0.85
CA MET A 7 -0.38 -20.18 -1.26
C MET A 7 -0.68 -18.80 -0.70
N PHE A 8 -1.06 -17.88 -1.58
CA PHE A 8 -1.58 -16.57 -1.21
C PHE A 8 -3.10 -16.62 -1.12
N TYR A 9 -3.68 -15.86 -0.19
CA TYR A 9 -5.13 -15.71 -0.07
C TYR A 9 -5.54 -14.24 0.05
N ILE A 10 -6.38 -13.80 -0.87
CA ILE A 10 -6.92 -12.44 -0.94
C ILE A 10 -8.29 -12.44 -1.63
N SER A 11 -9.10 -11.38 -1.49
CA SER A 11 -10.43 -11.31 -2.11
C SER A 11 -10.40 -11.28 -3.64
N SER A 12 -9.52 -10.52 -4.27
CA SER A 12 -9.35 -10.41 -5.73
C SER A 12 -7.97 -9.87 -6.07
N LEU A 13 -7.61 -9.84 -7.35
CA LEU A 13 -6.37 -9.23 -7.84
C LEU A 13 -6.57 -7.81 -8.40
N ALA A 14 -7.65 -7.12 -8.00
CA ALA A 14 -7.91 -5.72 -8.37
C ALA A 14 -6.66 -4.85 -8.22
N LYS A 15 -6.43 -3.91 -9.15
CA LYS A 15 -5.23 -3.05 -9.17
C LYS A 15 -5.16 -2.13 -7.96
N ALA A 16 -4.61 -2.65 -6.86
CA ALA A 16 -4.37 -1.92 -5.61
C ALA A 16 -3.03 -2.34 -4.96
N GLY A 17 -2.64 -1.63 -3.90
CA GLY A 17 -1.31 -1.76 -3.31
C GLY A 17 -0.97 -3.13 -2.74
N ALA A 18 -1.91 -3.79 -2.05
CA ALA A 18 -1.67 -5.10 -1.46
C ALA A 18 -1.58 -6.21 -2.53
N GLN A 19 -2.40 -6.13 -3.56
CA GLN A 19 -2.38 -7.05 -4.69
C GLN A 19 -1.06 -6.94 -5.46
N ARG A 20 -0.56 -5.71 -5.67
CA ARG A 20 0.76 -5.51 -6.29
C ARG A 20 1.88 -6.19 -5.50
N VAL A 21 1.83 -6.13 -4.17
CA VAL A 21 2.81 -6.84 -3.33
C VAL A 21 2.73 -8.35 -3.51
N ILE A 22 1.52 -8.92 -3.61
CA ILE A 22 1.32 -10.36 -3.87
C ILE A 22 1.93 -10.74 -5.22
N ILE A 23 1.63 -9.98 -6.28
CA ILE A 23 2.15 -10.24 -7.63
C ILE A 23 3.69 -10.21 -7.64
N ASN A 24 4.31 -9.15 -7.12
CA ASN A 24 5.76 -9.02 -7.07
C ASN A 24 6.43 -10.13 -6.24
N LEU A 25 5.82 -10.51 -5.12
CA LEU A 25 6.33 -11.58 -4.26
C LEU A 25 6.15 -12.95 -4.94
N ALA A 26 5.03 -13.18 -5.60
CA ALA A 26 4.76 -14.40 -6.37
C ALA A 26 5.77 -14.58 -7.50
N GLU A 27 6.04 -13.54 -8.30
CA GLU A 27 7.08 -13.55 -9.35
C GLU A 27 8.45 -13.90 -8.78
N SER A 28 8.83 -13.27 -7.67
CA SER A 28 10.12 -13.52 -7.03
C SER A 28 10.26 -14.96 -6.51
N LEU A 29 9.19 -15.50 -5.90
CA LEU A 29 9.18 -16.87 -5.39
C LEU A 29 9.21 -17.91 -6.52
N LEU A 30 8.48 -17.68 -7.62
CA LEU A 30 8.53 -18.51 -8.83
C LEU A 30 9.92 -18.51 -9.45
N ALA A 31 10.55 -17.35 -9.58
CA ALA A 31 11.91 -17.24 -10.10
C ALA A 31 12.94 -18.00 -9.26
N LYS A 32 12.67 -18.26 -8.00
CA LYS A 32 13.51 -19.06 -7.08
C LYS A 32 13.12 -20.55 -7.06
N GLY A 33 12.19 -20.96 -7.91
CA GLY A 33 11.80 -22.36 -8.09
C GLY A 33 10.73 -22.86 -7.11
N HIS A 34 10.03 -21.98 -6.42
CA HIS A 34 8.88 -22.34 -5.59
C HIS A 34 7.62 -22.53 -6.46
N GLN A 35 6.67 -23.30 -5.96
CA GLN A 35 5.32 -23.41 -6.52
C GLN A 35 4.43 -22.36 -5.86
N VAL A 36 3.74 -21.54 -6.65
CA VAL A 36 2.90 -20.45 -6.15
C VAL A 36 1.49 -20.58 -6.67
N THR A 37 0.53 -20.60 -5.75
CA THR A 37 -0.90 -20.57 -6.06
C THR A 37 -1.53 -19.35 -5.38
N ILE A 38 -2.33 -18.58 -6.13
CA ILE A 38 -3.07 -17.44 -5.59
C ILE A 38 -4.55 -17.82 -5.49
N VAL A 39 -5.05 -17.91 -4.26
CA VAL A 39 -6.45 -18.18 -3.97
C VAL A 39 -7.18 -16.85 -3.82
N THR A 40 -8.22 -16.65 -4.67
CA THR A 40 -9.05 -15.44 -4.58
C THR A 40 -10.52 -15.82 -4.36
N THR A 41 -11.30 -14.93 -3.76
CA THR A 41 -12.75 -15.14 -3.65
C THR A 41 -13.45 -14.85 -4.97
N ALA A 42 -13.01 -13.85 -5.73
CA ALA A 42 -13.65 -13.42 -6.97
C ALA A 42 -12.65 -13.02 -8.04
N ILE A 43 -13.12 -12.96 -9.27
CA ILE A 43 -12.49 -12.25 -10.39
C ILE A 43 -13.27 -10.94 -10.57
N VAL A 44 -12.57 -9.83 -10.73
CA VAL A 44 -13.17 -8.52 -10.95
C VAL A 44 -12.57 -7.85 -12.19
N GLU A 45 -13.23 -6.83 -12.69
CA GLU A 45 -12.68 -6.02 -13.76
C GLU A 45 -11.38 -5.31 -13.29
N ASN A 46 -10.45 -5.10 -14.20
CA ASN A 46 -9.22 -4.33 -13.94
C ASN A 46 -8.29 -4.97 -12.88
N GLU A 47 -7.99 -6.25 -13.04
CA GLU A 47 -7.03 -6.98 -12.20
C GLU A 47 -5.60 -6.88 -12.71
N TYR A 48 -4.64 -7.18 -11.82
CA TYR A 48 -3.29 -7.53 -12.23
C TYR A 48 -3.30 -8.87 -12.97
N GLU A 49 -2.43 -9.00 -13.97
CA GLU A 49 -2.19 -10.28 -14.63
C GLU A 49 -1.56 -11.28 -13.64
N LEU A 50 -1.91 -12.54 -13.81
CA LEU A 50 -1.32 -13.60 -13.01
C LEU A 50 0.14 -13.80 -13.43
N PRO A 51 1.11 -13.87 -12.48
CA PRO A 51 2.50 -14.15 -12.79
C PRO A 51 2.66 -15.45 -13.56
N ASN A 52 3.55 -15.45 -14.54
CA ASN A 52 3.79 -16.61 -15.37
C ASN A 52 4.31 -17.79 -14.52
N GLY A 53 3.62 -18.93 -14.57
CA GLY A 53 3.90 -20.09 -13.72
C GLY A 53 3.14 -20.11 -12.38
N ALA A 54 2.38 -19.06 -12.03
CA ALA A 54 1.45 -19.12 -10.90
C ALA A 54 0.13 -19.77 -11.28
N GLU A 55 -0.48 -20.47 -10.35
CA GLU A 55 -1.83 -20.98 -10.47
C GLU A 55 -2.83 -20.08 -9.75
N ARG A 56 -4.10 -20.08 -10.20
CA ARG A 56 -5.18 -19.37 -9.53
C ARG A 56 -6.34 -20.30 -9.20
N ILE A 57 -6.81 -20.25 -7.96
CA ILE A 57 -7.99 -20.99 -7.49
C ILE A 57 -9.03 -19.99 -6.99
N ILE A 58 -10.30 -20.17 -7.42
CA ILE A 58 -11.43 -19.36 -6.95
C ILE A 58 -12.10 -20.07 -5.77
N SER A 59 -12.11 -19.41 -4.63
CA SER A 59 -12.61 -19.96 -3.36
C SER A 59 -14.07 -19.62 -3.06
N ASP A 60 -14.70 -18.71 -3.81
CA ASP A 60 -16.13 -18.40 -3.56
C ASP A 60 -17.04 -19.53 -4.06
N ILE A 61 -18.21 -19.58 -3.46
CA ILE A 61 -19.31 -20.47 -3.88
C ILE A 61 -19.86 -19.97 -5.22
N GLN A 62 -20.27 -20.92 -6.08
CA GLN A 62 -20.89 -20.60 -7.37
C GLN A 62 -22.32 -20.09 -7.21
N ASP A 63 -22.83 -19.38 -8.21
CA ASP A 63 -24.17 -18.77 -8.15
C ASP A 63 -25.28 -19.78 -7.77
N GLY A 64 -25.21 -21.03 -8.24
CA GLY A 64 -26.15 -22.11 -7.88
C GLY A 64 -26.02 -22.60 -6.42
N GLU A 65 -24.95 -22.28 -5.73
CA GLU A 65 -24.70 -22.65 -4.32
C GLU A 65 -25.10 -21.54 -3.34
N ILE A 66 -25.39 -20.33 -3.87
CA ILE A 66 -25.80 -19.19 -3.07
C ILE A 66 -27.26 -19.34 -2.65
N THR A 67 -27.48 -19.31 -1.35
CA THR A 67 -28.83 -19.38 -0.75
C THR A 67 -29.22 -18.04 -0.13
N SER A 68 -30.49 -17.85 0.20
CA SER A 68 -30.95 -16.70 0.99
C SER A 68 -30.41 -16.69 2.44
N ASN A 69 -29.93 -17.84 2.92
CA ASN A 69 -29.41 -18.01 4.27
C ASN A 69 -27.92 -17.62 4.35
N ARG A 70 -27.63 -16.46 4.95
CA ARG A 70 -26.26 -15.94 5.12
C ARG A 70 -25.33 -16.89 5.91
N ILE A 71 -25.87 -17.62 6.88
CA ILE A 71 -25.09 -18.57 7.69
C ILE A 71 -24.71 -19.79 6.85
N ALA A 72 -25.63 -20.29 6.04
CA ALA A 72 -25.35 -21.39 5.12
C ALA A 72 -24.28 -21.00 4.10
N ASN A 73 -24.38 -19.82 3.50
CA ASN A 73 -23.38 -19.30 2.57
C ASN A 73 -21.99 -19.15 3.23
N LEU A 74 -21.93 -18.64 4.46
CA LEU A 74 -20.69 -18.55 5.20
C LEU A 74 -20.06 -19.93 5.48
N LYS A 75 -20.89 -20.91 5.85
CA LYS A 75 -20.46 -22.30 6.06
C LYS A 75 -19.94 -22.91 4.76
N ASN A 76 -20.62 -22.70 3.64
CA ASN A 76 -20.19 -23.23 2.34
C ASN A 76 -18.85 -22.62 1.90
N ARG A 77 -18.67 -21.29 2.05
CA ARG A 77 -17.38 -20.62 1.80
C ARG A 77 -16.27 -21.16 2.70
N TYR A 78 -16.56 -21.37 3.98
CA TYR A 78 -15.61 -21.98 4.92
C TYR A 78 -15.20 -23.38 4.46
N LEU A 79 -16.16 -24.25 4.12
CA LEU A 79 -15.89 -25.62 3.71
C LEU A 79 -15.12 -25.68 2.40
N LYS A 80 -15.48 -24.84 1.41
CA LYS A 80 -14.80 -24.77 0.12
C LYS A 80 -13.34 -24.37 0.30
N LEU A 81 -13.07 -23.28 1.04
CA LEU A 81 -11.71 -22.82 1.29
C LEU A 81 -10.90 -23.86 2.08
N ARG A 82 -11.51 -24.51 3.09
CA ARG A 82 -10.85 -25.58 3.83
C ARG A 82 -10.52 -26.79 2.95
N ASN A 83 -11.39 -27.15 2.02
CA ASN A 83 -11.16 -28.25 1.07
C ASN A 83 -10.01 -27.91 0.10
N ILE A 84 -9.89 -26.66 -0.33
CA ILE A 84 -8.73 -26.20 -1.12
C ILE A 84 -7.44 -26.47 -0.35
N TRP A 85 -7.36 -26.05 0.93
CA TRP A 85 -6.15 -26.29 1.75
C TRP A 85 -5.83 -27.78 1.92
N LYS A 86 -6.86 -28.61 2.08
CA LYS A 86 -6.70 -30.07 2.20
C LYS A 86 -6.22 -30.73 0.91
N ALA A 87 -6.70 -30.27 -0.23
CA ALA A 87 -6.33 -30.81 -1.53
C ALA A 87 -4.90 -30.38 -1.91
N GLU A 88 -4.60 -29.12 -1.70
CA GLU A 88 -3.35 -28.50 -2.13
C GLU A 88 -2.16 -28.76 -1.19
N GLN A 89 -2.41 -28.99 0.11
CA GLN A 89 -1.39 -29.25 1.12
C GLN A 89 -0.17 -28.28 1.05
N PRO A 90 -0.38 -26.94 1.10
CA PRO A 90 0.73 -26.00 0.98
C PRO A 90 1.67 -26.06 2.19
N ASP A 91 2.95 -25.73 1.97
CA ASP A 91 3.93 -25.53 3.06
C ASP A 91 3.59 -24.29 3.90
N VAL A 92 2.93 -23.27 3.32
CA VAL A 92 2.47 -22.07 4.02
C VAL A 92 1.33 -21.37 3.27
N ILE A 93 0.40 -20.79 4.03
CA ILE A 93 -0.64 -19.89 3.53
C ILE A 93 -0.28 -18.47 3.96
N ILE A 94 -0.27 -17.51 3.02
CA ILE A 94 -0.07 -16.10 3.29
C ILE A 94 -1.37 -15.35 2.97
N SER A 95 -2.04 -14.85 3.99
CA SER A 95 -3.31 -14.15 3.84
C SER A 95 -3.12 -12.64 3.95
N PHE A 96 -3.84 -11.88 3.11
CA PHE A 96 -3.78 -10.44 3.05
C PHE A 96 -5.13 -9.79 3.34
N ILE A 97 -5.09 -8.76 4.18
CA ILE A 97 -6.17 -7.79 4.46
C ILE A 97 -7.36 -8.37 5.24
N GLY A 98 -7.70 -7.74 6.33
CA GLY A 98 -8.97 -7.76 7.05
C GLY A 98 -9.53 -9.15 7.33
N LYS A 99 -10.74 -9.40 6.83
CA LYS A 99 -11.48 -10.64 7.08
C LYS A 99 -10.85 -11.88 6.46
N ASN A 100 -10.05 -11.73 5.40
CA ASN A 100 -9.34 -12.86 4.79
C ASN A 100 -8.37 -13.48 5.79
N ASN A 101 -7.70 -12.67 6.62
CA ASN A 101 -6.80 -13.14 7.67
C ASN A 101 -7.53 -14.07 8.65
N PHE A 102 -8.76 -13.73 9.04
CA PHE A 102 -9.56 -14.57 9.92
C PHE A 102 -10.00 -15.86 9.24
N MET A 103 -10.44 -15.77 7.98
CA MET A 103 -10.87 -16.93 7.20
C MET A 103 -9.72 -17.92 6.99
N ALA A 104 -8.53 -17.44 6.64
CA ALA A 104 -7.36 -18.30 6.48
C ALA A 104 -7.03 -19.08 7.76
N ILE A 105 -6.98 -18.38 8.91
CA ILE A 105 -6.70 -19.04 10.21
C ILE A 105 -7.75 -20.08 10.56
N LEU A 106 -9.05 -19.73 10.44
CA LEU A 106 -10.14 -20.62 10.80
C LEU A 106 -10.21 -21.85 9.90
N THR A 107 -10.03 -21.67 8.59
CA THR A 107 -10.15 -22.76 7.61
C THR A 107 -8.92 -23.68 7.59
N ALA A 108 -7.74 -23.18 7.96
CA ALA A 108 -6.53 -24.00 8.11
C ALA A 108 -6.40 -24.67 9.49
N TRP A 109 -7.27 -24.32 10.45
CA TRP A 109 -7.17 -24.88 11.81
C TRP A 109 -7.24 -26.40 11.82
N GLY A 110 -6.25 -27.04 12.47
CA GLY A 110 -6.13 -28.51 12.57
C GLY A 110 -5.67 -29.19 11.28
N LEU A 111 -5.16 -28.45 10.29
CA LEU A 111 -4.58 -29.05 9.07
C LEU A 111 -3.03 -29.11 9.14
N ASN A 112 -2.41 -28.64 10.20
CA ASN A 112 -0.94 -28.52 10.33
C ASN A 112 -0.29 -27.68 9.22
N ILE A 113 -1.02 -26.73 8.65
CA ILE A 113 -0.54 -25.79 7.65
C ILE A 113 -0.32 -24.43 8.34
N PRO A 114 0.91 -23.89 8.37
CA PRO A 114 1.17 -22.59 8.95
C PRO A 114 0.49 -21.48 8.17
N VAL A 115 -0.15 -20.55 8.87
CA VAL A 115 -0.79 -19.36 8.29
C VAL A 115 -0.03 -18.11 8.70
N VAL A 116 0.44 -17.35 7.74
CA VAL A 116 0.98 -16.00 7.92
C VAL A 116 -0.08 -15.00 7.55
N THR A 117 -0.39 -14.07 8.43
CA THR A 117 -1.37 -12.99 8.18
C THR A 117 -0.65 -11.68 7.88
N SER A 118 -1.16 -10.91 6.93
CA SER A 118 -0.58 -9.61 6.56
C SER A 118 -1.62 -8.50 6.67
N VAL A 119 -1.28 -7.44 7.40
CA VAL A 119 -2.05 -6.21 7.55
C VAL A 119 -1.35 -5.12 6.73
N ARG A 120 -2.10 -4.47 5.81
CA ARG A 120 -1.51 -3.59 4.80
C ARG A 120 -1.97 -2.13 4.90
N GLY A 121 -2.75 -1.81 5.89
CA GLY A 121 -3.23 -0.47 6.21
C GLY A 121 -3.18 -0.20 7.71
N ASP A 122 -3.90 0.83 8.16
CA ASP A 122 -4.07 1.06 9.60
C ASP A 122 -4.95 -0.04 10.20
N PRO A 123 -4.45 -0.84 11.16
CA PRO A 123 -5.27 -1.87 11.81
C PRO A 123 -6.50 -1.32 12.52
N LYS A 124 -6.50 -0.04 12.90
CA LYS A 124 -7.68 0.60 13.53
C LYS A 124 -8.83 0.74 12.54
N GLU A 125 -8.49 1.06 11.29
CA GLU A 125 -9.46 1.17 10.19
C GLU A 125 -9.83 -0.22 9.64
N GLU A 126 -8.84 -1.11 9.50
CA GLU A 126 -9.08 -2.47 8.98
C GLU A 126 -9.96 -3.30 9.93
N TYR A 127 -9.82 -3.12 11.25
CA TYR A 127 -10.59 -3.81 12.29
C TYR A 127 -11.42 -2.82 13.12
N TYR A 128 -12.23 -1.98 12.47
CA TYR A 128 -12.91 -0.83 13.08
C TYR A 128 -14.02 -1.19 14.07
N ASN A 129 -14.75 -2.31 13.86
CA ASN A 129 -15.85 -2.69 14.75
C ASN A 129 -15.42 -3.58 15.92
N LYS A 130 -16.25 -3.64 16.98
CA LYS A 130 -15.92 -4.36 18.23
C LYS A 130 -15.56 -5.83 18.00
N LEU A 131 -16.28 -6.52 17.12
CA LEU A 131 -16.03 -7.93 16.84
C LEU A 131 -14.69 -8.13 16.13
N THR A 132 -14.42 -7.39 15.06
CA THR A 132 -13.16 -7.49 14.32
C THR A 132 -11.96 -7.08 15.15
N LYS A 133 -12.10 -6.09 16.08
CA LYS A 133 -11.05 -5.75 17.07
C LYS A 133 -10.71 -6.91 17.99
N ILE A 134 -11.74 -7.60 18.51
CA ILE A 134 -11.53 -8.78 19.36
C ILE A 134 -10.86 -9.90 18.56
N LEU A 135 -11.37 -10.21 17.36
CA LEU A 135 -10.80 -11.23 16.50
C LEU A 135 -9.34 -10.92 16.12
N ALA A 136 -9.03 -9.67 15.77
CA ALA A 136 -7.67 -9.26 15.45
C ALA A 136 -6.73 -9.49 16.66
N LYS A 137 -7.16 -9.12 17.86
CA LYS A 137 -6.34 -9.24 19.08
C LYS A 137 -6.31 -10.63 19.72
N THR A 138 -7.09 -11.58 19.22
CA THR A 138 -7.15 -12.95 19.74
C THR A 138 -6.86 -13.99 18.66
N LEU A 139 -7.66 -14.01 17.58
CA LEU A 139 -7.56 -15.03 16.55
C LEU A 139 -6.27 -14.91 15.74
N MET A 140 -5.83 -13.69 15.38
CA MET A 140 -4.56 -13.53 14.67
C MET A 140 -3.35 -14.01 15.49
N GLY A 141 -3.45 -14.03 16.80
CA GLY A 141 -2.43 -14.67 17.64
C GLY A 141 -2.31 -16.19 17.48
N LYS A 142 -3.28 -16.84 16.79
CA LYS A 142 -3.21 -18.26 16.42
C LYS A 142 -2.49 -18.49 15.08
N SER A 143 -2.23 -17.42 14.31
CA SER A 143 -1.39 -17.56 13.12
C SER A 143 0.05 -17.92 13.49
N ALA A 144 0.77 -18.52 12.56
CA ALA A 144 2.19 -18.83 12.69
C ALA A 144 3.03 -17.54 12.67
N GLY A 145 2.60 -16.53 11.91
CA GLY A 145 3.27 -15.25 11.80
C GLY A 145 2.34 -14.10 11.44
N ILE A 146 2.78 -12.87 11.73
CA ILE A 146 2.04 -11.63 11.43
C ILE A 146 2.99 -10.67 10.74
N VAL A 147 2.67 -10.27 9.50
CA VAL A 147 3.43 -9.26 8.76
C VAL A 147 2.72 -7.93 8.82
N LEU A 148 3.42 -6.92 9.25
CA LEU A 148 2.97 -5.55 9.43
C LEU A 148 3.88 -4.61 8.64
N GLN A 149 3.41 -3.39 8.37
CA GLN A 149 4.18 -2.42 7.60
C GLN A 149 4.94 -1.42 8.46
N THR A 150 4.48 -1.17 9.68
CA THR A 150 4.99 -0.11 10.55
C THR A 150 5.04 -0.54 12.01
N PRO A 151 5.89 0.10 12.84
CA PRO A 151 5.85 -0.07 14.29
C PRO A 151 4.48 0.26 14.90
N ASP A 152 3.82 1.33 14.44
CA ASP A 152 2.51 1.75 14.93
C ASP A 152 1.44 0.67 14.67
N ALA A 153 1.50 0.01 13.50
CA ALA A 153 0.64 -1.13 13.20
C ALA A 153 0.90 -2.30 14.14
N ARG A 154 2.17 -2.56 14.51
CA ARG A 154 2.52 -3.60 15.50
C ARG A 154 1.97 -3.27 16.89
N ASP A 155 2.08 -2.02 17.29
CA ASP A 155 1.70 -1.57 18.62
C ASP A 155 0.16 -1.55 18.85
N TYR A 156 -0.63 -1.65 17.76
CA TYR A 156 -2.06 -1.94 17.86
C TYR A 156 -2.36 -3.31 18.48
N PHE A 157 -1.50 -4.30 18.25
CA PHE A 157 -1.66 -5.67 18.74
C PHE A 157 -1.10 -5.83 20.14
N PRO A 158 -1.64 -6.76 20.95
CA PRO A 158 -1.12 -7.07 22.29
C PRO A 158 0.37 -7.48 22.24
N LYS A 159 1.15 -7.05 23.23
CA LYS A 159 2.60 -7.31 23.32
C LYS A 159 2.98 -8.78 23.15
N TRP A 160 2.14 -9.72 23.62
CA TRP A 160 2.40 -11.16 23.48
C TRP A 160 2.40 -11.65 22.03
N MET A 161 1.77 -10.89 21.10
CA MET A 161 1.77 -11.19 19.67
C MET A 161 3.02 -10.64 18.96
N HIS A 162 3.73 -9.66 19.56
CA HIS A 162 4.88 -9.03 18.92
C HIS A 162 6.00 -10.00 18.58
N LYS A 163 6.18 -11.09 19.35
CA LYS A 163 7.17 -12.14 19.07
C LYS A 163 6.94 -12.90 17.76
N LYS A 164 5.71 -12.85 17.22
CA LYS A 164 5.33 -13.44 15.94
C LYS A 164 5.20 -12.39 14.82
N ALA A 165 5.30 -11.12 15.18
CA ALA A 165 5.14 -10.01 14.26
C ALA A 165 6.48 -9.59 13.68
N ILE A 166 6.51 -9.38 12.37
CA ILE A 166 7.63 -8.76 11.66
C ILE A 166 7.15 -7.52 10.90
N ILE A 167 8.01 -6.52 10.81
CA ILE A 167 7.76 -5.34 9.98
C ILE A 167 8.47 -5.57 8.65
N LEU A 168 7.68 -5.69 7.58
CA LEU A 168 8.18 -5.81 6.21
C LEU A 168 7.53 -4.75 5.33
N ASN A 169 8.36 -3.91 4.76
CA ASN A 169 7.94 -2.84 3.86
C ASN A 169 7.36 -3.40 2.56
N ASN A 170 6.67 -2.54 1.80
CA ASN A 170 6.36 -2.84 0.41
C ASN A 170 7.66 -2.82 -0.41
N PRO A 171 7.84 -3.73 -1.36
CA PRO A 171 8.85 -3.55 -2.38
C PRO A 171 8.48 -2.34 -3.26
N LEU A 172 9.49 -1.57 -3.65
CA LEU A 172 9.31 -0.52 -4.64
C LEU A 172 8.86 -1.14 -5.97
N ASN A 173 7.99 -0.45 -6.70
CA ASN A 173 7.61 -0.87 -8.04
C ASN A 173 8.83 -0.84 -8.96
N PRO A 174 9.22 -1.96 -9.62
CA PRO A 174 10.40 -2.01 -10.48
C PRO A 174 10.42 -0.93 -11.57
N ALA A 175 9.26 -0.51 -12.07
CA ALA A 175 9.15 0.55 -13.07
C ALA A 175 9.72 1.90 -12.61
N PHE A 176 9.77 2.14 -11.28
CA PHE A 176 10.31 3.38 -10.70
C PHE A 176 11.79 3.27 -10.32
N ILE A 177 12.41 2.12 -10.53
CA ILE A 177 13.85 1.96 -10.36
C ILE A 177 14.53 2.33 -11.67
N GLY A 178 15.52 3.20 -11.62
CA GLY A 178 16.25 3.68 -12.77
C GLY A 178 17.35 4.64 -12.33
N GLU A 179 17.93 5.38 -13.24
CA GLU A 179 18.91 6.41 -12.92
C GLU A 179 18.25 7.64 -12.29
N TYR A 180 18.99 8.31 -11.43
CA TYR A 180 18.56 9.58 -10.87
C TYR A 180 18.37 10.62 -11.98
N TYR A 181 17.22 11.30 -11.98
CA TYR A 181 16.92 12.30 -12.99
C TYR A 181 17.66 13.60 -12.70
N GLU A 182 18.64 13.93 -13.52
CA GLU A 182 19.49 15.13 -13.41
C GLU A 182 18.99 16.31 -14.28
N GLY A 183 17.92 16.11 -15.05
CA GLY A 183 17.37 17.14 -15.92
C GLY A 183 16.61 18.24 -15.18
N GLU A 184 16.23 19.26 -15.91
CA GLU A 184 15.42 20.38 -15.40
C GLU A 184 14.05 19.88 -14.94
N ARG A 185 13.61 20.32 -13.76
CA ARG A 185 12.29 19.99 -13.19
C ARG A 185 11.26 21.01 -13.66
N GLU A 186 10.08 20.50 -13.96
CA GLU A 186 8.92 21.31 -14.29
C GLU A 186 8.36 22.00 -13.04
N GLU A 187 7.85 23.21 -13.18
CA GLU A 187 7.27 24.00 -12.08
C GLU A 187 5.90 23.39 -11.68
N GLU A 188 5.94 22.16 -11.19
CA GLU A 188 4.77 21.39 -10.80
C GLU A 188 4.87 20.82 -9.39
N ILE A 189 3.75 20.97 -8.66
CA ILE A 189 3.44 20.19 -7.46
C ILE A 189 2.50 19.07 -7.89
N VAL A 190 2.82 17.82 -7.53
CA VAL A 190 1.99 16.67 -7.90
C VAL A 190 1.52 15.89 -6.68
N SER A 191 0.34 15.30 -6.82
CA SER A 191 -0.17 14.27 -5.93
C SER A 191 -0.76 13.14 -6.75
N VAL A 192 -0.58 11.89 -6.30
CA VAL A 192 -1.05 10.69 -7.00
C VAL A 192 -1.80 9.79 -6.03
N GLY A 193 -3.04 9.43 -6.38
CA GLY A 193 -3.85 8.53 -5.57
C GLY A 193 -5.34 8.64 -5.84
N ARG A 194 -6.14 7.82 -5.16
CA ARG A 194 -7.59 7.98 -5.22
C ARG A 194 -7.98 9.36 -4.70
N ILE A 195 -8.98 9.96 -5.30
CA ILE A 195 -9.51 11.25 -4.84
C ILE A 195 -10.71 10.97 -3.94
N ASP A 196 -10.43 10.83 -2.65
CA ASP A 196 -11.42 10.47 -1.63
C ASP A 196 -11.13 11.18 -0.29
N SER A 197 -12.04 11.05 0.64
CA SER A 197 -11.96 11.68 1.97
C SER A 197 -10.72 11.26 2.77
N ASN A 198 -10.18 10.04 2.57
CA ASN A 198 -8.98 9.59 3.25
C ASN A 198 -7.72 10.23 2.67
N LYS A 199 -7.64 10.34 1.35
CA LYS A 199 -6.49 10.99 0.67
C LYS A 199 -6.49 12.50 0.81
N ASN A 200 -7.67 13.10 1.07
CA ASN A 200 -7.84 14.50 1.47
C ASN A 200 -7.09 15.52 0.61
N GLN A 201 -7.20 15.40 -0.71
CA GLN A 201 -6.54 16.34 -1.64
C GLN A 201 -7.00 17.80 -1.45
N LYS A 202 -8.16 18.01 -0.80
CA LYS A 202 -8.62 19.35 -0.41
C LYS A 202 -7.57 20.08 0.43
N LEU A 203 -6.87 19.37 1.34
CA LEU A 203 -5.80 19.94 2.16
C LEU A 203 -4.65 20.49 1.27
N ILE A 204 -4.28 19.77 0.20
CA ILE A 204 -3.25 20.23 -0.74
C ILE A 204 -3.71 21.50 -1.48
N ILE A 205 -4.96 21.51 -1.95
CA ILE A 205 -5.54 22.65 -2.66
C ILE A 205 -5.56 23.90 -1.76
N ASP A 206 -6.01 23.75 -0.52
CA ASP A 206 -6.08 24.85 0.45
C ASP A 206 -4.67 25.37 0.81
N ALA A 207 -3.68 24.48 0.95
CA ALA A 207 -2.29 24.84 1.17
C ALA A 207 -1.69 25.57 -0.07
N PHE A 208 -1.99 25.07 -1.26
CA PHE A 208 -1.58 25.73 -2.50
C PHE A 208 -2.12 27.15 -2.63
N TYR A 209 -3.41 27.39 -2.27
CA TYR A 209 -3.98 28.73 -2.27
C TYR A 209 -3.19 29.72 -1.41
N LYS A 210 -2.62 29.27 -0.30
CA LYS A 210 -1.83 30.13 0.59
C LYS A 210 -0.49 30.60 -0.01
N ILE A 211 0.10 29.78 -0.88
CA ILE A 211 1.42 30.09 -1.47
C ILE A 211 1.34 30.52 -2.93
N ALA A 212 0.19 30.41 -3.59
CA ALA A 212 0.05 30.58 -5.03
C ALA A 212 0.58 31.91 -5.58
N ASN A 213 0.40 33.00 -4.85
CA ASN A 213 0.93 34.33 -5.24
C ASN A 213 2.45 34.42 -5.10
N GLU A 214 3.04 33.60 -4.25
CA GLU A 214 4.48 33.62 -4.00
C GLU A 214 5.27 32.73 -4.98
N VAL A 215 4.57 31.82 -5.65
CA VAL A 215 5.11 30.88 -6.65
C VAL A 215 4.26 30.91 -7.92
N PRO A 216 4.23 32.02 -8.68
CA PRO A 216 3.29 32.27 -9.76
C PRO A 216 3.36 31.24 -10.90
N GLU A 217 4.52 30.66 -11.15
CA GLU A 217 4.73 29.70 -12.24
C GLU A 217 4.30 28.26 -11.86
N ILE A 218 4.18 27.97 -10.57
CA ILE A 218 3.87 26.61 -10.09
C ILE A 218 2.43 26.22 -10.42
N LYS A 219 2.27 25.02 -10.95
CA LYS A 219 1.00 24.33 -11.15
C LYS A 219 0.80 23.24 -10.10
N LEU A 220 -0.46 22.95 -9.77
CA LEU A 220 -0.84 21.82 -8.94
C LEU A 220 -1.55 20.77 -9.81
N VAL A 221 -1.04 19.54 -9.84
CA VAL A 221 -1.60 18.47 -10.66
C VAL A 221 -1.97 17.28 -9.77
N LEU A 222 -3.25 16.94 -9.75
CA LEU A 222 -3.82 15.87 -8.91
C LEU A 222 -4.20 14.69 -9.80
N TYR A 223 -3.31 13.68 -9.85
CA TYR A 223 -3.53 12.46 -10.63
C TYR A 223 -4.35 11.45 -9.83
N GLY A 224 -5.40 10.94 -10.44
CA GLY A 224 -6.27 9.92 -9.86
C GLY A 224 -7.74 10.18 -10.12
N ASP A 225 -8.56 9.27 -9.62
CA ASP A 225 -10.02 9.35 -9.69
C ASP A 225 -10.63 8.91 -8.35
N GLY A 226 -11.89 9.23 -8.13
CA GLY A 226 -12.60 8.88 -6.90
C GLY A 226 -13.83 9.74 -6.63
N GLU A 227 -14.53 9.41 -5.55
CA GLU A 227 -15.84 9.99 -5.22
C GLU A 227 -15.83 11.51 -4.95
N ASP A 228 -14.70 12.07 -4.52
CA ASP A 228 -14.58 13.51 -4.25
C ASP A 228 -14.03 14.32 -5.45
N ARG A 229 -13.71 13.69 -6.59
CA ARG A 229 -13.07 14.37 -7.72
C ARG A 229 -13.91 15.53 -8.28
N GLU A 230 -15.17 15.27 -8.61
CA GLU A 230 -16.06 16.30 -9.16
C GLU A 230 -16.28 17.44 -8.17
N LYS A 231 -16.48 17.11 -6.90
CA LYS A 231 -16.64 18.09 -5.82
C LYS A 231 -15.41 19.01 -5.66
N LEU A 232 -14.21 18.44 -5.79
CA LEU A 232 -12.97 19.24 -5.73
C LEU A 232 -12.78 20.08 -6.98
N MET A 233 -13.11 19.57 -8.16
CA MET A 233 -13.11 20.37 -9.40
C MET A 233 -14.04 21.56 -9.30
N ASP A 234 -15.26 21.39 -8.76
CA ASP A 234 -16.22 22.49 -8.54
C ASP A 234 -15.75 23.47 -7.46
N TYR A 235 -15.05 22.99 -6.44
CA TYR A 235 -14.42 23.84 -5.43
C TYR A 235 -13.34 24.73 -6.07
N VAL A 236 -12.48 24.17 -6.89
CA VAL A 236 -11.38 24.87 -7.58
C VAL A 236 -11.89 25.91 -8.59
N LYS A 237 -12.94 25.63 -9.37
CA LYS A 237 -13.54 26.57 -10.35
C LYS A 237 -13.90 27.93 -9.76
N ARG A 238 -14.15 28.02 -8.45
CA ARG A 238 -14.51 29.26 -7.75
C ARG A 238 -13.29 30.04 -7.26
N SER A 239 -12.10 29.51 -7.45
CA SER A 239 -10.85 30.11 -7.00
C SER A 239 -10.19 30.96 -8.10
N PRO A 240 -9.48 32.06 -7.76
CA PRO A 240 -8.67 32.81 -8.72
C PRO A 240 -7.50 31.99 -9.30
N TYR A 241 -7.20 30.82 -8.73
CA TYR A 241 -6.12 29.95 -9.17
C TYR A 241 -6.60 28.74 -9.98
N ALA A 242 -7.87 28.74 -10.44
CA ALA A 242 -8.49 27.61 -11.14
C ALA A 242 -7.68 27.12 -12.35
N GLU A 243 -7.08 28.02 -13.11
CA GLU A 243 -6.27 27.70 -14.30
C GLU A 243 -4.90 27.08 -13.98
N ARG A 244 -4.53 27.01 -12.72
CA ARG A 244 -3.26 26.43 -12.25
C ARG A 244 -3.43 25.10 -11.54
N ILE A 245 -4.67 24.58 -11.41
CA ILE A 245 -4.96 23.33 -10.71
C ILE A 245 -5.63 22.35 -11.68
N PHE A 246 -5.00 21.19 -11.89
CA PHE A 246 -5.37 20.22 -12.90
C PHE A 246 -5.77 18.88 -12.29
N PHE A 247 -6.78 18.25 -12.88
CA PHE A 247 -7.28 16.91 -12.54
C PHE A 247 -7.27 16.00 -13.77
N PRO A 248 -6.12 15.47 -14.19
CA PRO A 248 -6.03 14.66 -15.42
C PRO A 248 -6.78 13.32 -15.35
N GLY A 249 -7.24 12.91 -14.15
CA GLY A 249 -7.82 11.60 -13.94
C GLY A 249 -6.76 10.54 -13.61
N ALA A 250 -7.18 9.27 -13.62
CA ALA A 250 -6.27 8.14 -13.42
C ALA A 250 -5.44 7.91 -14.69
N VAL A 251 -4.13 7.73 -14.52
CA VAL A 251 -3.17 7.49 -15.60
C VAL A 251 -2.40 6.20 -15.36
N SER A 252 -2.03 5.49 -16.43
CA SER A 252 -1.24 4.25 -16.35
C SER A 252 0.26 4.52 -16.33
N ASN A 253 0.72 5.62 -16.92
CA ASN A 253 2.11 6.02 -17.06
C ASN A 253 2.52 7.05 -15.99
N VAL A 254 2.28 6.72 -14.71
CA VAL A 254 2.51 7.64 -13.58
C VAL A 254 3.96 8.14 -13.55
N LYS A 255 4.94 7.24 -13.75
CA LYS A 255 6.37 7.60 -13.74
C LYS A 255 6.68 8.74 -14.69
N GLU A 256 6.30 8.61 -15.96
CA GLU A 256 6.59 9.58 -17.02
C GLU A 256 5.89 10.93 -16.74
N ARG A 257 4.75 10.88 -16.05
CA ARG A 257 3.98 12.08 -15.72
C ARG A 257 4.57 12.89 -14.58
N ILE A 258 5.16 12.21 -13.58
CA ILE A 258 5.60 12.92 -12.37
C ILE A 258 7.13 13.04 -12.24
N GLN A 259 7.92 12.26 -13.02
CA GLN A 259 9.39 12.23 -12.84
C GLN A 259 10.06 13.60 -12.98
N LYS A 260 9.44 14.55 -13.68
CA LYS A 260 9.96 15.90 -13.85
C LYS A 260 9.37 16.90 -12.86
N SER A 261 8.44 16.51 -12.03
CA SER A 261 7.80 17.44 -11.10
C SER A 261 8.77 17.89 -10.00
N LYS A 262 8.54 19.09 -9.51
CA LYS A 262 9.42 19.74 -8.52
C LYS A 262 9.10 19.31 -7.09
N LEU A 263 7.86 18.99 -6.79
CA LEU A 263 7.43 18.60 -5.45
C LEU A 263 6.31 17.56 -5.52
N PHE A 264 6.37 16.56 -4.65
CA PHE A 264 5.26 15.62 -4.42
C PHE A 264 4.60 15.90 -3.08
N VAL A 265 3.26 15.88 -3.01
CA VAL A 265 2.52 16.09 -1.77
C VAL A 265 1.56 14.94 -1.51
N LEU A 266 1.59 14.42 -0.27
CA LEU A 266 0.66 13.43 0.25
C LEU A 266 -0.09 14.02 1.45
N SER A 267 -1.42 14.07 1.38
CA SER A 267 -2.28 14.70 2.39
C SER A 267 -3.17 13.72 3.17
N SER A 268 -2.85 12.43 3.10
CA SER A 268 -3.71 11.37 3.63
C SER A 268 -3.98 11.51 5.13
N ASN A 269 -5.18 11.11 5.54
CA ASN A 269 -5.58 11.02 6.94
C ASN A 269 -5.04 9.73 7.61
N THR A 270 -4.92 8.63 6.85
CA THR A 270 -4.31 7.37 7.32
C THR A 270 -3.58 6.66 6.18
N GLU A 271 -2.42 6.06 6.48
CA GLU A 271 -1.66 5.23 5.54
C GLU A 271 -0.96 4.08 6.25
N GLY A 272 -0.99 2.90 5.62
CA GLY A 272 -0.03 1.85 5.95
C GLY A 272 1.35 2.23 5.40
N MET A 273 1.69 1.73 4.22
CA MET A 273 2.89 2.12 3.48
C MET A 273 2.45 2.75 2.14
N PRO A 274 2.50 4.09 1.98
CA PRO A 274 1.98 4.76 0.80
C PRO A 274 2.88 4.57 -0.42
N ASN A 275 2.43 3.73 -1.37
CA ASN A 275 3.20 3.43 -2.57
C ASN A 275 3.51 4.69 -3.41
N ALA A 276 2.56 5.62 -3.55
CA ALA A 276 2.78 6.84 -4.31
C ALA A 276 3.89 7.72 -3.73
N LEU A 277 4.01 7.78 -2.40
CA LEU A 277 5.13 8.47 -1.73
C LEU A 277 6.46 7.75 -1.98
N MET A 278 6.48 6.42 -1.88
CA MET A 278 7.67 5.62 -2.20
C MET A 278 8.13 5.84 -3.65
N GLU A 279 7.17 5.87 -4.58
CA GLU A 279 7.39 6.07 -6.01
C GLU A 279 7.93 7.48 -6.31
N ALA A 280 7.38 8.52 -5.68
CA ALA A 280 7.87 9.88 -5.80
C ALA A 280 9.31 10.04 -5.24
N LEU A 281 9.57 9.48 -4.05
CA LEU A 281 10.91 9.46 -3.47
C LEU A 281 11.92 8.74 -4.37
N ALA A 282 11.52 7.62 -5.00
CA ALA A 282 12.37 6.86 -5.92
C ALA A 282 12.75 7.64 -7.19
N LEU A 283 11.93 8.60 -7.60
CA LEU A 283 12.22 9.52 -8.70
C LEU A 283 13.07 10.73 -8.26
N GLY A 284 13.52 10.75 -7.01
CA GLY A 284 14.26 11.87 -6.45
C GLY A 284 13.41 13.14 -6.34
N ILE A 285 12.11 13.03 -6.12
CA ILE A 285 11.24 14.18 -5.92
C ILE A 285 11.16 14.45 -4.41
N PRO A 286 11.54 15.65 -3.92
CA PRO A 286 11.29 16.05 -2.55
C PRO A 286 9.80 15.94 -2.21
N CYS A 287 9.48 15.54 -0.98
CA CYS A 287 8.10 15.25 -0.60
C CYS A 287 7.65 16.09 0.59
N VAL A 288 6.40 16.53 0.57
CA VAL A 288 5.65 16.97 1.76
C VAL A 288 4.58 15.94 2.05
N SER A 289 4.53 15.41 3.25
CA SER A 289 3.54 14.39 3.61
C SER A 289 2.95 14.64 4.99
N THR A 290 1.66 14.35 5.14
CA THR A 290 1.08 14.26 6.48
C THR A 290 1.74 13.14 7.28
N ASP A 291 2.09 13.41 8.53
CA ASP A 291 2.51 12.41 9.51
C ASP A 291 1.28 11.66 10.04
N CYS A 292 0.66 10.92 9.14
CA CYS A 292 -0.61 10.28 9.44
C CYS A 292 -0.44 8.88 10.09
N PRO A 293 -1.42 8.45 10.90
CA PRO A 293 -1.52 7.04 11.27
C PRO A 293 -1.59 6.12 10.03
N CYS A 294 -1.05 4.93 9.99
CA CYS A 294 -0.28 4.27 11.05
C CYS A 294 1.24 4.40 10.84
N GLY A 295 1.72 5.61 10.52
CA GLY A 295 3.15 5.93 10.55
C GLY A 295 3.96 5.52 9.32
N GLY A 296 3.32 5.18 8.20
CA GLY A 296 4.03 4.84 6.96
C GLY A 296 4.84 6.00 6.39
N PRO A 297 4.27 7.21 6.24
CA PRO A 297 5.04 8.37 5.83
C PRO A 297 6.22 8.66 6.77
N ARG A 298 6.01 8.53 8.10
CA ARG A 298 7.09 8.69 9.10
C ARG A 298 8.24 7.73 8.84
N MET A 299 7.98 6.46 8.62
CA MET A 299 9.03 5.47 8.29
C MET A 299 9.82 5.81 7.02
N LEU A 300 9.18 6.47 6.06
CA LEU A 300 9.80 6.81 4.79
C LEU A 300 10.59 8.13 4.84
N MET A 301 10.29 9.01 5.79
CA MET A 301 10.79 10.38 5.75
C MET A 301 11.50 10.85 7.03
N GLU A 302 11.11 10.37 8.22
CA GLU A 302 11.67 10.84 9.48
C GLU A 302 13.19 10.61 9.56
N GLY A 303 13.95 11.67 9.78
CA GLY A 303 15.41 11.64 9.87
C GLY A 303 16.16 11.40 8.56
N LYS A 304 15.44 11.31 7.41
CA LYS A 304 16.06 11.00 6.11
C LYS A 304 16.37 12.24 5.25
N GLU A 305 15.94 13.41 5.69
CA GLU A 305 16.14 14.67 4.95
C GLU A 305 15.76 14.56 3.45
N ASN A 306 14.62 13.96 3.18
CA ASN A 306 14.07 13.73 1.83
C ASN A 306 12.73 14.46 1.59
N GLY A 307 12.35 15.32 2.55
CA GLY A 307 11.12 16.08 2.54
C GLY A 307 10.72 16.51 3.96
N ILE A 308 9.48 16.98 4.11
CA ILE A 308 8.95 17.51 5.36
C ILE A 308 7.66 16.77 5.74
N LEU A 309 7.59 16.29 6.99
CA LEU A 309 6.37 15.76 7.60
C LEU A 309 5.58 16.89 8.28
N VAL A 310 4.26 16.89 8.08
CA VAL A 310 3.34 17.89 8.63
C VAL A 310 2.19 17.22 9.38
N PRO A 311 1.55 17.89 10.35
CA PRO A 311 0.37 17.34 11.01
C PRO A 311 -0.79 17.08 10.05
N VAL A 312 -1.60 16.06 10.34
CA VAL A 312 -2.82 15.77 9.57
C VAL A 312 -3.80 16.92 9.67
N GLY A 313 -4.31 17.38 8.53
CA GLY A 313 -5.32 18.44 8.45
C GLY A 313 -4.81 19.87 8.66
N ASP A 314 -3.50 20.05 8.86
CA ASP A 314 -2.90 21.36 9.08
C ASP A 314 -2.49 22.02 7.74
N VAL A 315 -3.39 22.90 7.25
CA VAL A 315 -3.19 23.65 6.00
C VAL A 315 -2.00 24.59 6.08
N ASP A 316 -1.81 25.25 7.22
CA ASP A 316 -0.76 26.27 7.38
C ASP A 316 0.63 25.64 7.37
N THR A 317 0.82 24.59 8.14
CA THR A 317 2.08 23.84 8.18
C THR A 317 2.39 23.18 6.82
N MET A 318 1.37 22.67 6.11
CA MET A 318 1.56 22.10 4.78
C MET A 318 1.98 23.18 3.77
N ALA A 319 1.35 24.35 3.79
CA ALA A 319 1.70 25.47 2.93
C ALA A 319 3.13 25.95 3.18
N GLU A 320 3.54 26.07 4.46
CA GLU A 320 4.89 26.45 4.84
C GLU A 320 5.94 25.43 4.38
N ALA A 321 5.66 24.13 4.55
CA ALA A 321 6.56 23.08 4.09
C ALA A 321 6.74 23.11 2.56
N MET A 322 5.62 23.27 1.82
CA MET A 322 5.66 23.43 0.35
C MET A 322 6.49 24.66 -0.04
N ARG A 323 6.23 25.80 0.57
CA ARG A 323 6.97 27.06 0.33
C ARG A 323 8.47 26.90 0.57
N THR A 324 8.84 26.30 1.71
CA THR A 324 10.23 26.09 2.12
C THR A 324 11.01 25.30 1.07
N ILE A 325 10.46 24.18 0.59
CA ILE A 325 11.14 23.35 -0.41
C ILE A 325 11.19 24.06 -1.78
N LEU A 326 10.13 24.77 -2.18
CA LEU A 326 10.06 25.40 -3.50
C LEU A 326 10.97 26.64 -3.65
N LYS A 327 11.26 27.34 -2.54
CA LYS A 327 12.05 28.58 -2.56
C LYS A 327 13.52 28.38 -2.22
N ASP A 328 13.92 27.23 -1.69
CA ASP A 328 15.30 26.93 -1.32
C ASP A 328 15.87 25.82 -2.22
N GLU A 329 16.64 26.22 -3.22
CA GLU A 329 17.20 25.31 -4.22
C GLU A 329 18.25 24.35 -3.62
N GLU A 330 19.05 24.81 -2.64
CA GLU A 330 20.03 23.96 -1.97
C GLU A 330 19.31 22.86 -1.14
N LEU A 331 18.28 23.25 -0.41
CA LEU A 331 17.44 22.32 0.34
C LEU A 331 16.72 21.34 -0.60
N TRP A 332 16.17 21.86 -1.69
CA TRP A 332 15.51 21.05 -2.72
C TRP A 332 16.47 19.98 -3.26
N LEU A 333 17.68 20.38 -3.68
CA LEU A 333 18.69 19.46 -4.22
C LEU A 333 19.12 18.40 -3.18
N LYS A 334 19.32 18.83 -1.93
CA LYS A 334 19.63 17.94 -0.80
C LYS A 334 18.53 16.89 -0.61
N TYR A 335 17.27 17.33 -0.54
CA TYR A 335 16.13 16.44 -0.35
C TYR A 335 15.94 15.51 -1.55
N SER A 336 16.12 16.00 -2.77
CA SER A 336 16.03 15.21 -4.00
C SER A 336 17.02 14.04 -4.01
N LYS A 337 18.29 14.31 -3.72
CA LYS A 337 19.34 13.27 -3.65
C LYS A 337 19.08 12.27 -2.53
N ASN A 338 18.60 12.73 -1.39
CA ASN A 338 18.27 11.83 -0.29
C ASN A 338 17.01 11.00 -0.55
N ALA A 339 16.00 11.58 -1.22
CA ALA A 339 14.80 10.86 -1.63
C ALA A 339 15.14 9.64 -2.50
N TYR A 340 16.01 9.81 -3.47
CA TYR A 340 16.39 8.74 -4.39
C TYR A 340 17.05 7.52 -3.70
N LYS A 341 17.65 7.69 -2.52
CA LYS A 341 18.26 6.57 -1.76
C LYS A 341 17.28 5.45 -1.43
N ILE A 342 15.97 5.73 -1.45
CA ILE A 342 14.94 4.71 -1.21
C ILE A 342 14.98 3.58 -2.25
N THR A 343 15.52 3.84 -3.44
CA THR A 343 15.69 2.84 -4.51
C THR A 343 16.55 1.66 -4.07
N GLU A 344 17.55 1.90 -3.22
CA GLU A 344 18.37 0.84 -2.64
C GLU A 344 17.71 0.23 -1.40
N GLU A 345 17.06 1.03 -0.54
CA GLU A 345 16.46 0.55 0.70
C GLU A 345 15.27 -0.40 0.46
N LEU A 346 14.42 -0.08 -0.53
CA LEU A 346 13.18 -0.80 -0.83
C LEU A 346 13.24 -1.56 -2.16
N LYS A 347 14.43 -1.87 -2.62
CA LYS A 347 14.66 -2.70 -3.81
C LYS A 347 13.88 -4.01 -3.70
N PRO A 348 13.12 -4.41 -4.73
CA PRO A 348 12.31 -5.63 -4.69
C PRO A 348 13.08 -6.87 -4.25
N SER A 349 14.31 -7.06 -4.73
CA SER A 349 15.14 -8.20 -4.31
C SER A 349 15.37 -8.22 -2.81
N ILE A 350 15.70 -7.08 -2.19
CA ILE A 350 15.95 -6.98 -0.75
C ILE A 350 14.69 -7.30 0.06
N ILE A 351 13.56 -6.73 -0.34
CA ILE A 351 12.29 -6.92 0.39
C ILE A 351 11.78 -8.36 0.21
N ASN A 352 11.85 -8.88 -1.02
CA ASN A 352 11.42 -10.26 -1.31
C ASN A 352 12.30 -11.29 -0.60
N ASP A 353 13.62 -11.06 -0.50
CA ASP A 353 14.52 -11.92 0.27
C ASP A 353 14.18 -11.93 1.76
N LYS A 354 13.82 -10.76 2.35
CA LYS A 354 13.34 -10.68 3.73
C LYS A 354 12.04 -11.46 3.93
N TRP A 355 11.11 -11.39 2.98
CA TRP A 355 9.88 -12.16 2.99
C TRP A 355 10.18 -13.66 2.96
N GLU A 356 10.99 -14.10 2.03
CA GLU A 356 11.35 -15.51 1.89
C GLU A 356 12.04 -16.05 3.15
N GLN A 357 13.04 -15.33 3.68
CA GLN A 357 13.71 -15.71 4.93
C GLN A 357 12.72 -15.85 6.09
N TYR A 358 11.76 -14.93 6.19
CA TYR A 358 10.72 -15.02 7.20
C TYR A 358 9.83 -16.24 6.99
N LEU A 359 9.38 -16.52 5.78
CA LEU A 359 8.57 -17.69 5.46
C LEU A 359 9.31 -19.00 5.79
N TYR A 360 10.60 -19.10 5.45
CA TYR A 360 11.41 -20.25 5.82
C TYR A 360 11.53 -20.44 7.34
N SER A 361 11.61 -19.36 8.11
CA SER A 361 11.63 -19.44 9.56
C SER A 361 10.32 -20.00 10.15
N ILE A 362 9.21 -19.77 9.47
CA ILE A 362 7.87 -20.25 9.84
C ILE A 362 7.68 -21.73 9.44
N MET A 363 8.13 -22.13 8.25
CA MET A 363 7.97 -23.49 7.72
C MET A 363 8.89 -24.54 8.39
N ARG A 364 9.96 -24.10 9.05
CA ARG A 364 10.91 -24.99 9.75
C ARG A 364 10.49 -25.35 11.19
N ASN A 365 9.51 -24.64 11.75
CA ASN A 365 8.96 -24.89 13.07
C ASN A 365 7.65 -25.67 12.98
#